data_81e92855281b9fbb1e0a6fff32d3bf13
#
_entry.id   81e92855281b9fbb1e0a6fff32d3bf13
#
_cell.length_a   1.000
_cell.length_b   1.000
_cell.length_c   1.000
_cell.angle_alpha   90.00
_cell.angle_beta   90.00
_cell.angle_gamma   90.00
#
_symmetry.space_group_name_H-M   'P 1'
#
loop_
_entity.id
_entity.type
_entity.pdbx_description
1 polymer ?
#
loop_
_entity_poly.entity_id
_entity_poly.type
_entity_poly.pdbx_seq_one_letter_code
_entity_poly.pdbx_strand_id
1 'polypeptide(L)'
;PLIQPYFFAYAKSEPFDFERNSLIGAWGNKTQWYYYAQDVTKQIRAVDEVLMNATSKGVLAYGEQAMTDVGLAENYGAVIKDTGWRELKSVDGDALVGCFNYQGKTALYVVNYSTDYSQEIGLEFHDNYKVSVIQNAETKDLQGNGMTLDMLPGEGALLVFQ
;
A
#
# COMPACT_ATOMS: atom_id res chain seq x y z
N PRO A 1 -11.72 0.54 -4.81
CA PRO A 1 -11.02 1.06 -5.99
C PRO A 1 -11.26 0.17 -7.21
N LEU A 2 -11.51 0.78 -8.36
CA LEU A 2 -11.62 0.04 -9.61
C LEU A 2 -10.22 -0.07 -10.23
N ILE A 3 -9.71 -1.30 -10.34
CA ILE A 3 -8.48 -1.55 -11.09
C ILE A 3 -8.88 -2.06 -12.45
N GLN A 4 -8.60 -1.29 -13.46
CA GLN A 4 -8.86 -1.64 -14.83
C GLN A 4 -7.53 -1.90 -15.55
N PRO A 5 -7.20 -3.17 -15.87
CA PRO A 5 -6.02 -3.44 -16.67
C PRO A 5 -6.22 -2.83 -18.07
N TYR A 6 -5.28 -2.01 -18.47
CA TYR A 6 -5.38 -1.25 -19.72
C TYR A 6 -5.33 -2.14 -20.96
N PHE A 7 -4.60 -3.25 -20.90
CA PHE A 7 -4.50 -4.23 -21.99
C PHE A 7 -4.84 -5.63 -21.49
N PHE A 8 -6.08 -6.02 -21.70
CA PHE A 8 -6.53 -7.36 -21.31
C PHE A 8 -6.03 -8.44 -22.26
N ALA A 9 -6.16 -8.21 -23.56
CA ALA A 9 -5.68 -9.11 -24.61
C ALA A 9 -5.17 -8.29 -25.78
N TYR A 10 -4.21 -8.84 -26.50
CA TYR A 10 -3.62 -8.19 -27.65
C TYR A 10 -3.66 -9.04 -28.89
N ALA A 11 -4.17 -8.51 -30.00
CA ALA A 11 -4.02 -9.10 -31.31
C ALA A 11 -2.68 -8.64 -31.89
N LYS A 12 -1.85 -9.58 -32.31
CA LYS A 12 -0.58 -9.29 -32.97
C LYS A 12 -0.86 -8.59 -34.30
N SER A 13 -0.59 -7.29 -34.37
CA SER A 13 -0.61 -6.51 -35.60
C SER A 13 0.72 -5.82 -35.77
N GLU A 14 1.40 -6.11 -36.84
CA GLU A 14 2.59 -5.37 -37.25
C GLU A 14 2.22 -3.89 -37.49
N PRO A 15 3.11 -2.93 -37.16
CA PRO A 15 4.49 -3.05 -36.71
C PRO A 15 4.69 -3.02 -35.19
N PHE A 16 3.65 -3.15 -34.39
CA PHE A 16 3.72 -2.95 -32.94
C PHE A 16 3.77 -4.28 -32.19
N ASP A 17 4.86 -4.52 -31.48
CA ASP A 17 5.01 -5.68 -30.58
C ASP A 17 4.51 -5.31 -29.17
N PHE A 18 3.20 -5.39 -28.95
CA PHE A 18 2.58 -5.15 -27.65
C PHE A 18 2.39 -6.42 -26.81
N GLU A 19 2.81 -7.57 -27.32
CA GLU A 19 2.61 -8.87 -26.70
C GLU A 19 3.23 -8.94 -25.29
N ARG A 20 4.25 -8.12 -25.04
CA ARG A 20 4.97 -8.10 -23.75
C ARG A 20 4.18 -7.52 -22.58
N ASN A 21 3.17 -6.71 -22.84
CA ASN A 21 2.46 -5.94 -21.81
C ASN A 21 0.99 -6.34 -21.62
N SER A 22 0.52 -7.37 -22.34
CA SER A 22 -0.87 -7.85 -22.20
C SER A 22 -0.97 -8.97 -21.16
N LEU A 23 -2.15 -9.11 -20.55
CA LEU A 23 -2.42 -10.22 -19.64
C LEU A 23 -2.55 -11.54 -20.37
N ILE A 24 -3.11 -11.49 -21.58
CA ILE A 24 -3.31 -12.65 -22.45
C ILE A 24 -2.55 -12.41 -23.75
N GLY A 25 -1.67 -13.33 -24.09
CA GLY A 25 -0.89 -13.27 -25.32
C GLY A 25 -1.73 -13.55 -26.57
N ALA A 26 -1.17 -13.30 -27.74
CA ALA A 26 -1.83 -13.45 -29.05
C ALA A 26 -2.40 -14.86 -29.32
N TRP A 27 -1.87 -15.87 -28.65
CA TRP A 27 -2.30 -17.28 -28.77
C TRP A 27 -3.25 -17.73 -27.65
N GLY A 28 -3.80 -16.80 -26.86
CA GLY A 28 -4.68 -17.10 -25.74
C GLY A 28 -3.97 -17.61 -24.48
N ASN A 29 -2.65 -17.62 -24.46
CA ASN A 29 -1.85 -18.01 -23.32
C ASN A 29 -1.79 -16.87 -22.28
N LYS A 30 -1.73 -17.24 -20.99
CA LYS A 30 -1.47 -16.30 -19.90
C LYS A 30 -0.01 -15.85 -19.97
N THR A 31 0.22 -14.54 -19.93
CA THR A 31 1.56 -13.96 -19.87
C THR A 31 2.04 -13.84 -18.42
N GLN A 32 3.28 -13.43 -18.19
CA GLN A 32 3.77 -13.14 -16.85
C GLN A 32 2.98 -12.00 -16.17
N TRP A 33 2.52 -11.02 -16.92
CA TRP A 33 1.67 -9.93 -16.45
C TRP A 33 0.32 -10.40 -15.88
N TYR A 34 -0.23 -11.51 -16.41
CA TYR A 34 -1.41 -12.13 -15.84
C TYR A 34 -1.19 -12.57 -14.39
N TYR A 35 -0.07 -13.20 -14.12
CA TYR A 35 0.25 -13.69 -12.78
C TYR A 35 0.55 -12.55 -11.82
N TYR A 36 1.27 -11.52 -12.27
CA TYR A 36 1.48 -10.31 -11.47
C TYR A 36 0.15 -9.61 -11.13
N ALA A 37 -0.74 -9.45 -12.11
CA ALA A 37 -2.06 -8.89 -11.87
C ALA A 37 -2.91 -9.75 -10.92
N GLN A 38 -2.76 -11.08 -10.99
CA GLN A 38 -3.43 -12.00 -10.07
C GLN A 38 -2.94 -11.80 -8.62
N ASP A 39 -1.62 -11.67 -8.43
CA ASP A 39 -1.04 -11.48 -7.10
C ASP A 39 -1.41 -10.12 -6.51
N VAL A 40 -1.34 -9.05 -7.29
CA VAL A 40 -1.81 -7.72 -6.88
C VAL A 40 -3.30 -7.76 -6.52
N THR A 41 -4.12 -8.46 -7.30
CA THR A 41 -5.56 -8.59 -7.01
C THR A 41 -5.82 -9.32 -5.69
N LYS A 42 -5.02 -10.34 -5.35
CA LYS A 42 -5.14 -11.03 -4.05
C LYS A 42 -4.83 -10.08 -2.88
N GLN A 43 -3.74 -9.30 -3.01
CA GLN A 43 -3.36 -8.32 -1.99
C GLN A 43 -4.44 -7.26 -1.79
N ILE A 44 -5.00 -6.73 -2.89
CA ILE A 44 -6.10 -5.76 -2.83
C ILE A 44 -7.33 -6.34 -2.14
N ARG A 45 -7.73 -7.57 -2.49
CA ARG A 45 -8.89 -8.24 -1.88
C ARG A 45 -8.71 -8.51 -0.39
N ALA A 46 -7.49 -8.69 0.08
CA ALA A 46 -7.21 -8.90 1.50
C ALA A 46 -7.47 -7.66 2.35
N VAL A 47 -7.42 -6.47 1.75
CA VAL A 47 -7.59 -5.19 2.44
C VAL A 47 -8.87 -4.44 2.05
N ASP A 48 -9.62 -4.94 1.05
CA ASP A 48 -10.74 -4.22 0.43
C ASP A 48 -11.88 -3.96 1.42
N GLU A 49 -12.24 -4.93 2.26
CA GLU A 49 -13.30 -4.76 3.25
C GLU A 49 -13.04 -3.55 4.16
N VAL A 50 -11.82 -3.42 4.66
CA VAL A 50 -11.45 -2.30 5.55
C VAL A 50 -11.42 -1.00 4.76
N LEU A 51 -10.70 -0.94 3.65
CA LEU A 51 -10.50 0.30 2.90
C LEU A 51 -11.79 0.83 2.25
N MET A 52 -12.70 -0.05 1.83
CA MET A 52 -13.98 0.35 1.25
C MET A 52 -14.99 0.86 2.29
N ASN A 53 -14.85 0.45 3.55
CA ASN A 53 -15.74 0.84 4.65
C ASN A 53 -15.10 1.83 5.62
N ALA A 54 -13.84 2.23 5.39
CA ALA A 54 -13.15 3.21 6.21
C ALA A 54 -13.34 4.64 5.67
N THR A 55 -13.27 5.60 6.57
CA THR A 55 -13.23 7.02 6.22
C THR A 55 -11.78 7.49 6.26
N SER A 56 -11.27 7.97 5.12
CA SER A 56 -9.93 8.58 5.05
C SER A 56 -9.86 9.85 5.88
N LYS A 57 -8.76 10.02 6.60
CA LYS A 57 -8.47 11.17 7.46
C LYS A 57 -7.24 11.95 7.01
N GLY A 58 -6.50 11.44 6.05
CA GLY A 58 -5.32 12.07 5.48
C GLY A 58 -4.19 11.08 5.27
N VAL A 59 -3.04 11.61 4.91
CA VAL A 59 -1.80 10.87 4.66
C VAL A 59 -0.68 11.54 5.43
N LEU A 60 0.11 10.74 6.12
CA LEU A 60 1.37 11.17 6.74
C LEU A 60 2.53 10.75 5.83
N ALA A 61 3.56 11.58 5.72
CA ALA A 61 4.77 11.29 5.00
C ALA A 61 5.95 11.24 5.98
N TYR A 62 6.76 10.21 5.87
CA TYR A 62 7.95 10.00 6.70
C TYR A 62 9.15 9.69 5.82
N GLY A 63 10.35 10.09 6.29
CA GLY A 63 11.57 9.97 5.54
C GLY A 63 11.84 11.12 4.58
N GLU A 64 13.08 11.25 4.14
CA GLU A 64 13.53 12.43 3.37
C GLU A 64 12.86 12.51 1.99
N GLN A 65 12.79 11.40 1.28
CA GLN A 65 12.24 11.36 -0.07
C GLN A 65 10.73 11.57 -0.07
N ALA A 66 10.00 10.85 0.77
CA ALA A 66 8.54 10.96 0.86
C ALA A 66 8.12 12.38 1.29
N MET A 67 8.80 12.97 2.28
CA MET A 67 8.50 14.33 2.75
C MET A 67 8.81 15.38 1.69
N THR A 68 9.87 15.21 0.90
CA THR A 68 10.23 16.12 -0.19
C THR A 68 9.17 16.08 -1.29
N ASP A 69 8.79 14.91 -1.75
CA ASP A 69 7.83 14.75 -2.85
C ASP A 69 6.43 15.20 -2.44
N VAL A 70 6.02 14.91 -1.22
CA VAL A 70 4.76 15.40 -0.63
C VAL A 70 4.77 16.92 -0.51
N GLY A 71 5.92 17.53 -0.19
CA GLY A 71 6.10 18.98 -0.18
C GLY A 71 5.81 19.63 -1.53
N LEU A 72 6.11 18.96 -2.62
CA LEU A 72 5.79 19.41 -3.97
C LEU A 72 4.29 19.26 -4.32
N ALA A 73 3.60 18.36 -3.63
CA ALA A 73 2.20 18.03 -3.86
C ALA A 73 1.22 18.75 -2.90
N GLU A 74 1.66 19.71 -2.10
CA GLU A 74 0.84 20.41 -1.08
C GLU A 74 -0.48 21.02 -1.61
N ASN A 75 -0.55 21.26 -2.91
CA ASN A 75 -1.75 21.80 -3.55
C ASN A 75 -2.86 20.76 -3.83
N TYR A 76 -2.63 19.48 -3.55
CA TYR A 76 -3.52 18.39 -3.97
C TYR A 76 -4.34 17.74 -2.84
N GLY A 77 -4.44 18.33 -1.67
CA GLY A 77 -5.34 17.83 -0.64
C GLY A 77 -4.69 17.63 0.73
N ALA A 78 -5.40 16.94 1.61
CA ALA A 78 -5.06 16.78 3.02
C ALA A 78 -3.86 15.84 3.23
N VAL A 79 -2.67 16.27 2.87
CA VAL A 79 -1.43 15.62 3.24
C VAL A 79 -0.92 16.29 4.51
N ILE A 80 -0.77 15.50 5.56
CA ILE A 80 -0.26 15.95 6.86
C ILE A 80 1.20 15.47 6.94
N LYS A 81 2.11 16.38 7.23
CA LYS A 81 3.53 16.06 7.40
C LYS A 81 3.82 15.82 8.88
N ASP A 82 4.44 14.69 9.18
CA ASP A 82 5.18 14.38 10.43
C ASP A 82 4.48 14.80 11.74
N THR A 83 3.22 14.44 11.92
CA THR A 83 2.46 14.80 13.14
C THR A 83 1.96 13.61 13.94
N GLY A 84 2.19 12.36 13.48
CA GLY A 84 1.56 11.18 14.05
C GLY A 84 0.05 11.13 13.79
N TRP A 85 -0.56 10.05 14.16
CA TRP A 85 -2.02 9.87 14.04
C TRP A 85 -2.52 8.95 15.15
N ARG A 86 -3.32 9.51 16.07
CA ARG A 86 -3.97 8.77 17.15
C ARG A 86 -2.97 7.83 17.86
N GLU A 87 -3.03 6.51 17.55
CA GLU A 87 -2.17 5.49 18.15
C GLU A 87 -0.73 5.50 17.61
N LEU A 88 -0.49 6.00 16.39
CA LEU A 88 0.82 6.09 15.77
C LEU A 88 1.62 7.27 16.33
N LYS A 89 2.80 7.01 16.89
CA LYS A 89 3.71 8.01 17.45
C LYS A 89 4.76 8.46 16.46
N SER A 90 5.47 7.50 15.86
CA SER A 90 6.54 7.78 14.89
C SER A 90 6.71 6.64 13.90
N VAL A 91 7.36 6.95 12.78
CA VAL A 91 7.76 5.99 11.75
C VAL A 91 9.22 6.21 11.44
N ASP A 92 9.99 5.13 11.35
CA ASP A 92 11.37 5.11 10.89
C ASP A 92 11.43 4.44 9.52
N GLY A 93 11.99 5.14 8.53
CA GLY A 93 12.03 4.74 7.13
C GLY A 93 11.25 5.68 6.20
N ASP A 94 11.46 5.53 4.89
CA ASP A 94 10.73 6.28 3.86
C ASP A 94 9.35 5.65 3.61
N ALA A 95 8.30 6.28 4.13
CA ALA A 95 6.95 5.73 4.08
C ALA A 95 5.87 6.78 3.84
N LEU A 96 4.81 6.38 3.15
CA LEU A 96 3.51 7.04 3.22
C LEU A 96 2.57 6.22 4.11
N VAL A 97 1.86 6.90 4.98
CA VAL A 97 0.89 6.28 5.89
C VAL A 97 -0.48 6.89 5.68
N GLY A 98 -1.35 6.18 4.98
CA GLY A 98 -2.77 6.53 4.89
C GLY A 98 -3.46 6.30 6.24
N CYS A 99 -4.14 7.33 6.75
CA CYS A 99 -4.84 7.31 8.03
C CYS A 99 -6.33 7.19 7.83
N PHE A 100 -6.96 6.22 8.49
CA PHE A 100 -8.38 5.91 8.33
C PHE A 100 -9.07 5.71 9.67
N ASN A 101 -10.36 6.01 9.68
CA ASN A 101 -11.28 5.57 10.72
C ASN A 101 -12.12 4.40 10.16
N TYR A 102 -11.96 3.23 10.75
CA TYR A 102 -12.73 2.02 10.41
C TYR A 102 -13.53 1.56 11.62
N GLN A 103 -14.85 1.70 11.56
CA GLN A 103 -15.76 1.32 12.66
C GLN A 103 -15.38 1.94 14.04
N GLY A 104 -14.94 3.20 14.04
CA GLY A 104 -14.49 3.90 15.24
C GLY A 104 -13.06 3.62 15.68
N LYS A 105 -12.38 2.66 15.05
CA LYS A 105 -10.98 2.29 15.31
C LYS A 105 -10.04 2.96 14.32
N THR A 106 -8.77 3.03 14.67
CA THR A 106 -7.72 3.43 13.75
C THR A 106 -7.39 2.29 12.79
N ALA A 107 -7.29 2.61 11.51
CA ALA A 107 -6.63 1.78 10.52
C ALA A 107 -5.56 2.61 9.80
N LEU A 108 -4.39 2.01 9.58
CA LEU A 108 -3.26 2.64 8.89
C LEU A 108 -2.89 1.79 7.67
N TYR A 109 -2.69 2.43 6.53
CA TYR A 109 -2.13 1.77 5.37
C TYR A 109 -0.72 2.31 5.13
N VAL A 110 0.27 1.51 5.51
CA VAL A 110 1.69 1.85 5.42
C VAL A 110 2.21 1.38 4.08
N VAL A 111 2.90 2.26 3.35
CA VAL A 111 3.48 1.95 2.04
C VAL A 111 4.96 2.29 2.06
N ASN A 112 5.81 1.34 1.63
CA ASN A 112 7.21 1.64 1.34
C ASN A 112 7.27 2.64 0.18
N TYR A 113 7.76 3.86 0.44
CA TYR A 113 7.78 4.91 -0.56
C TYR A 113 8.84 4.69 -1.65
N SER A 114 9.85 3.86 -1.40
CA SER A 114 10.82 3.51 -2.42
C SER A 114 10.24 2.53 -3.44
N THR A 115 10.44 2.80 -4.73
CA THR A 115 10.16 1.87 -5.83
C THR A 115 11.39 1.04 -6.22
N ASP A 116 12.55 1.34 -5.65
CA ASP A 116 13.84 0.80 -6.09
C ASP A 116 14.47 -0.18 -5.10
N TYR A 117 14.14 -0.05 -3.80
CA TYR A 117 14.73 -0.89 -2.76
C TYR A 117 13.72 -1.31 -1.68
N SER A 118 13.98 -2.49 -1.12
CA SER A 118 13.30 -2.99 0.07
C SER A 118 13.85 -2.29 1.30
N GLN A 119 13.00 -2.06 2.30
CA GLN A 119 13.43 -1.51 3.58
C GLN A 119 12.62 -2.08 4.73
N GLU A 120 13.19 -1.99 5.92
CA GLU A 120 12.48 -2.17 7.17
C GLU A 120 11.84 -0.84 7.55
N ILE A 121 10.52 -0.84 7.79
CA ILE A 121 9.80 0.33 8.29
C ILE A 121 9.44 0.08 9.74
N GLY A 122 10.06 0.85 10.63
CA GLY A 122 9.78 0.83 12.06
C GLY A 122 8.56 1.69 12.40
N LEU A 123 7.63 1.13 13.16
CA LEU A 123 6.45 1.83 13.67
C LEU A 123 6.50 1.86 15.19
N GLU A 124 6.39 3.04 15.79
CA GLU A 124 6.27 3.24 17.23
C GLU A 124 4.85 3.72 17.56
N PHE A 125 4.25 3.14 18.58
CA PHE A 125 2.92 3.48 19.07
C PHE A 125 2.99 4.21 20.41
N HIS A 126 1.97 5.01 20.70
CA HIS A 126 1.91 5.73 21.98
C HIS A 126 1.72 4.80 23.19
N ASP A 127 1.15 3.61 22.98
CA ASP A 127 0.87 2.64 24.03
C ASP A 127 0.98 1.21 23.48
N ASN A 128 0.69 0.22 24.34
CA ASN A 128 0.67 -1.19 23.95
C ASN A 128 -0.69 -1.52 23.34
N TYR A 129 -0.71 -1.71 22.03
CA TYR A 129 -1.93 -2.02 21.27
C TYR A 129 -1.90 -3.44 20.72
N LYS A 130 -3.09 -4.02 20.57
CA LYS A 130 -3.30 -5.18 19.74
C LYS A 130 -3.65 -4.72 18.33
N VAL A 131 -2.89 -5.20 17.34
CA VAL A 131 -2.97 -4.76 15.94
C VAL A 131 -3.05 -5.98 15.03
N SER A 132 -4.07 -6.00 14.17
CA SER A 132 -4.12 -6.94 13.04
C SER A 132 -3.37 -6.34 11.86
N VAL A 133 -2.33 -7.01 11.39
CA VAL A 133 -1.52 -6.62 10.24
C VAL A 133 -1.87 -7.49 9.05
N ILE A 134 -2.25 -6.87 7.94
CA ILE A 134 -2.53 -7.54 6.67
C ILE A 134 -1.46 -7.11 5.68
N GLN A 135 -0.58 -8.04 5.32
CA GLN A 135 0.53 -7.85 4.39
C GLN A 135 0.64 -9.09 3.50
N ASN A 136 0.87 -8.92 2.19
CA ASN A 136 0.97 -10.02 1.21
C ASN A 136 -0.23 -10.99 1.24
N ALA A 137 -1.43 -10.46 1.48
CA ALA A 137 -2.67 -11.23 1.64
C ALA A 137 -2.66 -12.21 2.84
N GLU A 138 -1.73 -12.06 3.77
CA GLU A 138 -1.69 -12.77 5.06
C GLU A 138 -2.08 -11.82 6.20
N THR A 139 -2.78 -12.35 7.19
CA THR A 139 -3.16 -11.60 8.40
C THR A 139 -2.42 -12.16 9.60
N LYS A 140 -1.82 -11.26 10.39
CA LYS A 140 -1.13 -11.60 11.66
C LYS A 140 -1.61 -10.65 12.76
N ASP A 141 -1.94 -11.18 13.92
CA ASP A 141 -2.22 -10.36 15.11
C ASP A 141 -0.94 -10.19 15.91
N LEU A 142 -0.60 -8.96 16.21
CA LEU A 142 0.56 -8.57 17.01
C LEU A 142 0.10 -7.74 18.20
N GLN A 143 0.89 -7.76 19.28
CA GLN A 143 0.64 -6.90 20.44
C GLN A 143 1.96 -6.26 20.86
N GLY A 144 1.95 -4.95 21.05
CA GLY A 144 3.14 -4.20 21.42
C GLY A 144 2.95 -2.69 21.33
N ASN A 145 3.99 -1.97 21.72
CA ASN A 145 4.11 -0.52 21.56
C ASN A 145 4.83 -0.11 20.28
N GLY A 146 5.00 -1.04 19.35
CA GLY A 146 5.61 -0.85 18.04
C GLY A 146 5.83 -2.17 17.32
N MET A 147 6.25 -2.08 16.06
CA MET A 147 6.60 -3.21 15.20
C MET A 147 7.52 -2.77 14.07
N THR A 148 8.14 -3.73 13.41
CA THR A 148 8.90 -3.53 12.18
C THR A 148 8.23 -4.31 11.05
N LEU A 149 8.11 -3.69 9.89
CA LEU A 149 7.59 -4.27 8.65
C LEU A 149 8.73 -4.38 7.65
N ASP A 150 9.05 -5.61 7.23
CA ASP A 150 9.93 -5.84 6.07
C ASP A 150 9.11 -5.63 4.81
N MET A 151 9.44 -4.62 4.01
CA MET A 151 8.63 -4.20 2.86
C MET A 151 9.44 -4.18 1.58
N LEU A 152 8.92 -4.83 0.55
CA LEU A 152 9.46 -4.75 -0.81
C LEU A 152 9.21 -3.37 -1.41
N PRO A 153 9.88 -3.00 -2.54
CA PRO A 153 9.64 -1.75 -3.23
C PRO A 153 8.16 -1.52 -3.54
N GLY A 154 7.60 -0.39 -3.08
CA GLY A 154 6.19 -0.03 -3.28
C GLY A 154 5.17 -0.91 -2.56
N GLU A 155 5.60 -1.84 -1.72
CA GLU A 155 4.71 -2.72 -0.97
C GLU A 155 3.90 -1.96 0.06
N GLY A 156 2.67 -2.44 0.32
CA GLY A 156 1.75 -1.89 1.32
C GLY A 156 1.35 -2.91 2.38
N ALA A 157 1.14 -2.44 3.61
CA ALA A 157 0.59 -3.21 4.72
C ALA A 157 -0.56 -2.44 5.39
N LEU A 158 -1.67 -3.13 5.67
CA LEU A 158 -2.79 -2.57 6.41
C LEU A 158 -2.73 -2.99 7.88
N LEU A 159 -2.77 -2.02 8.77
CA LEU A 159 -2.82 -2.20 10.21
C LEU A 159 -4.21 -1.80 10.71
N VAL A 160 -4.86 -2.66 11.48
CA VAL A 160 -6.15 -2.37 12.14
C VAL A 160 -5.98 -2.52 13.64
N PHE A 161 -6.12 -1.42 14.37
CA PHE A 161 -6.04 -1.40 15.84
C PHE A 161 -7.32 -1.98 16.43
N GLN A 162 -7.18 -2.79 17.49
CA GLN A 162 -8.30 -3.51 18.13
C GLN A 162 -8.73 -2.89 19.45
#